data_3ee5182fa38c9623936b163707d26442
#
_entry.id   3ee5182fa38c9623936b163707d26442
#
_cell.length_a   1.000
_cell.length_b   1.000
_cell.length_c   1.000
_cell.angle_alpha   90.00
_cell.angle_beta   90.00
_cell.angle_gamma   90.00
#
_symmetry.space_group_name_H-M   'P 1'
#
loop_
_entity.id
_entity.type
_entity.pdbx_description
1 polymer ?
#
loop_
_entity_poly.entity_id
_entity_poly.type
_entity_poly.pdbx_seq_one_letter_code
_entity_poly.pdbx_strand_id
1 'polypeptide(L)'
;GRFIAFLDCDDIWTQAKLESAINILSNTEYGLLYTGFQRFSGKKNTKTWGKIIRVPKETNYHQLLGNNIIATSTVVIDRTKVPPFKMQNTYYDDFDCWLHLLKMGIKPIGKNDVQMYYRIVQGSISRNKIKSAKYVWRALREREKLPIIKTLYYFSKYTLNGIKKYYF
;
A
#
# COMPACT_ATOMS: atom_id res chain seq x y z
N GLY A 1 -7.48 -0.63 20.70
CA GLY A 1 -6.05 -0.62 20.96
C GLY A 1 -5.37 0.61 20.36
N ARG A 2 -4.11 0.86 20.73
CA ARG A 2 -3.31 1.98 20.20
C ARG A 2 -2.89 1.74 18.75
N PHE A 3 -2.46 0.54 18.43
CA PHE A 3 -1.98 0.20 17.08
C PHE A 3 -3.04 -0.55 16.29
N ILE A 4 -3.15 -0.25 15.00
CA ILE A 4 -3.92 -1.00 14.01
C ILE A 4 -2.93 -1.59 13.01
N ALA A 5 -3.02 -2.88 12.75
CA ALA A 5 -2.25 -3.58 11.74
C ALA A 5 -3.20 -4.33 10.80
N PHE A 6 -2.89 -4.32 9.51
CA PHE A 6 -3.73 -4.90 8.46
C PHE A 6 -3.09 -6.17 7.91
N LEU A 7 -3.88 -7.21 7.76
CA LEU A 7 -3.43 -8.48 7.18
C LEU A 7 -4.55 -9.07 6.32
N ASP A 8 -4.30 -9.19 5.04
CA ASP A 8 -5.17 -9.91 4.12
C ASP A 8 -5.11 -11.41 4.42
N CYS A 9 -6.21 -12.11 4.25
CA CYS A 9 -6.36 -13.51 4.68
C CYS A 9 -5.46 -14.50 3.93
N ASP A 10 -4.88 -14.10 2.81
CA ASP A 10 -3.98 -14.89 1.97
C ASP A 10 -2.50 -14.53 2.12
N ASP A 11 -2.17 -13.47 2.86
CA ASP A 11 -0.81 -13.04 3.13
C ASP A 11 -0.22 -13.66 4.41
N ILE A 12 1.09 -13.54 4.57
CA ILE A 12 1.81 -14.10 5.73
C ILE A 12 2.74 -13.04 6.30
N TRP A 13 2.72 -12.86 7.62
CA TRP A 13 3.71 -12.05 8.33
C TRP A 13 4.87 -12.89 8.87
N THR A 14 6.02 -12.25 9.05
CA THR A 14 7.10 -12.78 9.89
C THR A 14 6.76 -12.58 11.37
N GLN A 15 7.38 -13.34 12.24
CA GLN A 15 7.17 -13.24 13.71
C GLN A 15 7.57 -11.85 14.24
N ALA A 16 8.62 -11.25 13.68
CA ALA A 16 9.15 -9.96 14.13
C ALA A 16 8.35 -8.74 13.64
N LYS A 17 7.34 -8.91 12.77
CA LYS A 17 6.68 -7.76 12.10
C LYS A 17 6.07 -6.78 13.07
N LEU A 18 5.26 -7.24 14.00
CA LEU A 18 4.52 -6.35 14.90
C LEU A 18 5.47 -5.68 15.91
N GLU A 19 6.38 -6.44 16.50
CA GLU A 19 7.37 -5.91 17.44
C GLU A 19 8.21 -4.80 16.80
N SER A 20 8.76 -5.07 15.62
CA SER A 20 9.55 -4.09 14.85
C SER A 20 8.75 -2.83 14.51
N ALA A 21 7.51 -2.99 14.04
CA ALA A 21 6.66 -1.86 13.67
C ALA A 21 6.27 -1.01 14.89
N ILE A 22 5.88 -1.64 16.00
CA ILE A 22 5.51 -0.98 17.24
C ILE A 22 6.70 -0.21 17.83
N ASN A 23 7.88 -0.83 17.83
CA ASN A 23 9.10 -0.17 18.32
C ASN A 23 9.41 1.11 17.52
N ILE A 24 9.35 1.05 16.18
CA ILE A 24 9.59 2.23 15.33
C ILE A 24 8.53 3.31 15.58
N LEU A 25 7.25 2.95 15.53
CA LEU A 25 6.17 3.91 15.68
C LEU A 25 6.12 4.53 17.09
N SER A 26 6.50 3.79 18.12
CA SER A 26 6.52 4.31 19.50
C SER A 26 7.63 5.33 19.73
N ASN A 27 8.78 5.19 19.05
CA ASN A 27 9.97 5.98 19.26
C ASN A 27 10.22 7.06 18.20
N THR A 28 9.26 7.31 17.31
CA THR A 28 9.38 8.30 16.23
C THR A 28 8.10 9.12 16.11
N GLU A 29 8.10 10.18 15.31
CA GLU A 29 6.91 11.01 15.02
C GLU A 29 5.97 10.41 13.96
N TYR A 30 6.36 9.32 13.28
CA TYR A 30 5.59 8.74 12.21
C TYR A 30 4.28 8.11 12.69
N GLY A 31 3.18 8.37 11.97
CA GLY A 31 1.86 7.81 12.29
C GLY A 31 1.53 6.52 11.55
N LEU A 32 2.23 6.24 10.44
CA LEU A 32 2.03 5.08 9.58
C LEU A 32 3.37 4.47 9.21
N LEU A 33 3.52 3.17 9.38
CA LEU A 33 4.64 2.39 8.89
C LEU A 33 4.17 1.43 7.81
N TYR A 34 4.95 1.29 6.74
CA TYR A 34 4.78 0.28 5.70
C TYR A 34 6.12 -0.35 5.34
N THR A 35 6.09 -1.59 4.83
CA THR A 35 7.34 -2.32 4.56
C THR A 35 7.44 -2.79 3.12
N GLY A 36 8.66 -3.11 2.70
CA GLY A 36 8.89 -3.98 1.57
C GLY A 36 8.29 -5.36 1.82
N PHE A 37 8.09 -6.13 0.76
CA PHE A 37 7.52 -7.47 0.85
C PHE A 37 8.07 -8.37 -0.24
N GLN A 38 7.99 -9.68 -0.03
CA GLN A 38 8.34 -10.67 -1.04
C GLN A 38 7.08 -11.36 -1.57
N ARG A 39 7.00 -11.52 -2.88
CA ARG A 39 5.92 -12.29 -3.50
C ARG A 39 6.17 -13.77 -3.36
N PHE A 40 5.10 -14.55 -3.27
CA PHE A 40 5.16 -16.00 -3.38
C PHE A 40 3.89 -16.55 -4.04
N SER A 41 3.99 -17.76 -4.58
CA SER A 41 2.86 -18.53 -5.12
C SER A 41 2.92 -19.96 -4.60
N GLY A 42 1.85 -20.72 -4.81
CA GLY A 42 1.76 -22.12 -4.38
C GLY A 42 1.13 -22.31 -3.00
N LYS A 43 1.03 -23.60 -2.58
CA LYS A 43 0.47 -24.03 -1.30
C LYS A 43 1.54 -24.08 -0.21
N LYS A 44 1.15 -24.34 1.03
CA LYS A 44 2.02 -24.34 2.23
C LYS A 44 3.35 -25.09 2.03
N ASN A 45 3.34 -26.23 1.35
CA ASN A 45 4.52 -27.11 1.18
C ASN A 45 5.20 -26.97 -0.21
N THR A 46 4.67 -26.14 -1.12
CA THR A 46 5.18 -25.97 -2.48
C THR A 46 5.30 -24.50 -2.84
N LYS A 47 5.86 -23.69 -1.92
CA LYS A 47 6.02 -22.24 -2.14
C LYS A 47 7.11 -21.99 -3.17
N THR A 48 6.74 -21.22 -4.20
CA THR A 48 7.70 -20.64 -5.14
C THR A 48 7.85 -19.15 -4.78
N TRP A 49 9.09 -18.77 -4.45
CA TRP A 49 9.42 -17.40 -4.07
C TRP A 49 9.62 -16.54 -5.31
N GLY A 50 8.98 -15.38 -5.30
CA GLY A 50 9.05 -14.39 -6.37
C GLY A 50 9.87 -13.17 -5.97
N LYS A 51 9.70 -12.10 -6.75
CA LYS A 51 10.43 -10.84 -6.61
C LYS A 51 10.19 -10.18 -5.24
N ILE A 52 11.26 -9.64 -4.66
CA ILE A 52 11.18 -8.72 -3.52
C ILE A 52 10.80 -7.34 -4.04
N ILE A 53 9.75 -6.76 -3.46
CA ILE A 53 9.29 -5.40 -3.75
C ILE A 53 9.82 -4.48 -2.66
N ARG A 54 10.67 -3.55 -3.07
CA ARG A 54 11.22 -2.51 -2.20
C ARG A 54 10.33 -1.27 -2.21
N VAL A 55 10.37 -0.53 -1.10
CA VAL A 55 9.61 0.70 -0.91
C VAL A 55 10.52 1.87 -0.56
N PRO A 56 10.18 3.11 -0.91
CA PRO A 56 10.94 4.27 -0.47
C PRO A 56 10.79 4.47 1.04
N LYS A 57 11.82 5.02 1.69
CA LYS A 57 11.79 5.35 3.12
C LYS A 57 10.66 6.33 3.47
N GLU A 58 10.40 7.27 2.58
CA GLU A 58 9.36 8.27 2.73
C GLU A 58 8.49 8.33 1.48
N THR A 59 7.25 8.67 1.67
CA THR A 59 6.31 8.97 0.59
C THR A 59 5.36 10.07 1.04
N ASN A 60 4.69 10.67 0.07
CA ASN A 60 3.71 11.71 0.32
C ASN A 60 2.48 11.52 -0.59
N TYR A 61 1.47 12.35 -0.37
CA TYR A 61 0.24 12.33 -1.14
C TYR A 61 0.47 12.37 -2.66
N HIS A 62 1.32 13.28 -3.14
CA HIS A 62 1.59 13.43 -4.58
C HIS A 62 2.33 12.24 -5.19
N GLN A 63 3.23 11.63 -4.45
CA GLN A 63 3.92 10.42 -4.89
C GLN A 63 2.96 9.23 -4.96
N LEU A 64 2.08 9.09 -3.95
CA LEU A 64 1.12 8.00 -3.90
C LEU A 64 0.07 8.09 -5.02
N LEU A 65 -0.39 9.29 -5.40
CA LEU A 65 -1.30 9.49 -6.56
C LEU A 65 -0.79 8.85 -7.84
N GLY A 66 0.53 8.88 -8.06
CA GLY A 66 1.16 8.30 -9.25
C GLY A 66 1.70 6.88 -9.09
N ASN A 67 1.68 6.32 -7.89
CA ASN A 67 2.24 4.99 -7.64
C ASN A 67 1.72 4.41 -6.32
N ASN A 68 0.80 3.45 -6.38
CA ASN A 68 0.35 2.73 -5.19
C ASN A 68 1.44 1.77 -4.69
N ILE A 69 2.28 2.27 -3.78
CA ILE A 69 3.43 1.55 -3.22
C ILE A 69 3.16 0.96 -1.85
N ILE A 70 2.07 1.33 -1.20
CA ILE A 70 1.71 0.89 0.15
C ILE A 70 0.77 -0.31 0.03
N ALA A 71 1.28 -1.51 0.24
CA ALA A 71 0.46 -2.71 0.28
C ALA A 71 -0.19 -2.87 1.67
N THR A 72 -1.49 -3.17 1.70
CA THR A 72 -2.32 -3.22 2.92
C THR A 72 -1.70 -4.04 4.03
N SER A 73 -1.33 -5.29 3.74
CA SER A 73 -0.75 -6.22 4.73
C SER A 73 0.64 -5.80 5.24
N THR A 74 1.23 -4.72 4.71
CA THR A 74 2.48 -4.17 5.22
C THR A 74 2.28 -3.10 6.27
N VAL A 75 1.07 -2.55 6.38
CA VAL A 75 0.78 -1.32 7.14
C VAL A 75 0.54 -1.60 8.62
N VAL A 76 1.15 -0.75 9.45
CA VAL A 76 0.81 -0.58 10.87
C VAL A 76 0.63 0.91 11.16
N ILE A 77 -0.41 1.27 11.89
CA ILE A 77 -0.77 2.65 12.23
C ILE A 77 -0.78 2.85 13.75
N ASP A 78 -0.16 3.91 14.24
CA ASP A 78 -0.30 4.38 15.62
C ASP A 78 -1.47 5.37 15.69
N ARG A 79 -2.58 4.95 16.26
CA ARG A 79 -3.83 5.75 16.37
C ARG A 79 -3.68 7.03 17.19
N THR A 80 -2.67 7.13 18.02
CA THR A 80 -2.41 8.35 18.80
C THR A 80 -1.79 9.47 17.95
N LYS A 81 -1.30 9.13 16.76
CA LYS A 81 -0.61 10.04 15.82
C LYS A 81 -1.37 10.29 14.52
N VAL A 82 -2.52 9.65 14.36
CA VAL A 82 -3.39 9.84 13.20
C VAL A 82 -4.81 10.20 13.64
N PRO A 83 -5.51 11.07 12.91
CA PRO A 83 -6.91 11.35 13.18
C PRO A 83 -7.77 10.09 12.98
N PRO A 84 -8.99 10.05 13.51
CA PRO A 84 -9.93 8.99 13.21
C PRO A 84 -10.11 8.82 11.69
N PHE A 85 -10.00 7.59 11.21
CA PHE A 85 -10.15 7.27 9.79
C PHE A 85 -11.02 6.04 9.61
N LYS A 86 -11.51 5.86 8.39
CA LYS A 86 -12.34 4.71 8.00
C LYS A 86 -11.92 4.25 6.60
N MET A 87 -11.69 2.95 6.44
CA MET A 87 -11.64 2.34 5.12
C MET A 87 -13.05 2.27 4.54
N GLN A 88 -13.23 2.81 3.35
CA GLN A 88 -14.51 2.78 2.65
C GLN A 88 -14.60 1.51 1.82
N ASN A 89 -15.80 0.93 1.72
CA ASN A 89 -16.01 -0.25 0.86
C ASN A 89 -15.94 0.14 -0.62
N THR A 90 -14.74 0.14 -1.16
CA THR A 90 -14.45 0.51 -2.55
C THR A 90 -13.56 -0.55 -3.21
N TYR A 91 -13.31 -0.43 -4.50
CA TYR A 91 -12.47 -1.41 -5.21
C TYR A 91 -11.00 -1.38 -4.76
N TYR A 92 -10.50 -0.21 -4.35
CA TYR A 92 -9.19 0.02 -3.76
C TYR A 92 -9.35 0.83 -2.47
N ASP A 93 -10.00 0.21 -1.49
CA ASP A 93 -10.27 0.77 -0.16
C ASP A 93 -8.99 1.19 0.58
N ASP A 94 -7.92 0.43 0.41
CA ASP A 94 -6.59 0.70 0.90
C ASP A 94 -6.00 1.98 0.29
N PHE A 95 -5.98 2.07 -1.04
CA PHE A 95 -5.42 3.21 -1.75
C PHE A 95 -6.13 4.52 -1.39
N ASP A 96 -7.46 4.51 -1.33
CA ASP A 96 -8.26 5.66 -0.93
C ASP A 96 -7.95 6.07 0.52
N CYS A 97 -7.82 5.08 1.42
CA CYS A 97 -7.51 5.33 2.83
C CYS A 97 -6.13 5.96 3.00
N TRP A 98 -5.12 5.42 2.32
CA TRP A 98 -3.76 5.96 2.40
C TRP A 98 -3.66 7.35 1.79
N LEU A 99 -4.31 7.61 0.65
CA LEU A 99 -4.40 8.96 0.07
C LEU A 99 -5.03 9.96 1.05
N HIS A 100 -6.12 9.57 1.70
CA HIS A 100 -6.79 10.41 2.68
C HIS A 100 -5.87 10.76 3.85
N LEU A 101 -5.21 9.79 4.46
CA LEU A 101 -4.29 10.00 5.58
C LEU A 101 -3.11 10.91 5.19
N LEU A 102 -2.48 10.66 4.04
CA LEU A 102 -1.37 11.47 3.55
C LEU A 102 -1.80 12.91 3.21
N LYS A 103 -3.01 13.10 2.71
CA LYS A 103 -3.60 14.42 2.44
C LYS A 103 -3.83 15.21 3.73
N MET A 104 -4.10 14.54 4.84
CA MET A 104 -4.21 15.13 6.17
C MET A 104 -2.85 15.44 6.82
N GLY A 105 -1.74 15.21 6.12
CA GLY A 105 -0.40 15.51 6.60
C GLY A 105 0.23 14.40 7.45
N ILE A 106 -0.35 13.21 7.48
CA ILE A 106 0.26 12.07 8.18
C ILE A 106 1.59 11.71 7.50
N LYS A 107 2.65 11.62 8.29
CA LYS A 107 3.98 11.23 7.83
C LYS A 107 4.11 9.71 7.88
N PRO A 108 4.26 9.03 6.74
CA PRO A 108 4.53 7.61 6.69
C PRO A 108 6.03 7.33 6.68
N ILE A 109 6.42 6.18 7.22
CA ILE A 109 7.78 5.65 7.10
C ILE A 109 7.78 4.29 6.41
N GLY A 110 8.62 4.14 5.40
CA GLY A 110 8.87 2.89 4.69
C GLY A 110 10.14 2.19 5.18
N LYS A 111 10.08 0.88 5.35
CA LYS A 111 11.23 0.02 5.68
C LYS A 111 11.38 -1.07 4.64
N ASN A 112 12.60 -1.32 4.19
CA ASN A 112 12.87 -2.33 3.16
C ASN A 112 13.07 -3.76 3.71
N ASP A 113 12.87 -3.95 5.00
CA ASP A 113 12.88 -5.28 5.59
C ASP A 113 11.66 -6.07 5.09
N VAL A 114 11.90 -7.28 4.61
CA VAL A 114 10.82 -8.19 4.18
C VAL A 114 10.18 -8.78 5.43
N GLN A 115 9.09 -8.20 5.86
CA GLN A 115 8.31 -8.66 7.02
C GLN A 115 6.92 -9.15 6.65
N MET A 116 6.61 -9.19 5.35
CA MET A 116 5.37 -9.70 4.80
C MET A 116 5.64 -10.47 3.50
N TYR A 117 4.95 -11.58 3.33
CA TYR A 117 4.95 -12.39 2.14
C TYR A 117 3.60 -12.28 1.45
N TYR A 118 3.61 -11.70 0.26
CA TYR A 118 2.42 -11.43 -0.56
C TYR A 118 2.09 -12.64 -1.43
N ARG A 119 0.91 -13.22 -1.25
CA ARG A 119 0.47 -14.37 -2.05
C ARG A 119 -0.05 -13.94 -3.42
N ILE A 120 0.50 -14.54 -4.47
CA ILE A 120 -0.02 -14.40 -5.83
C ILE A 120 -1.09 -15.48 -6.05
N VAL A 121 -2.35 -15.05 -6.14
CA VAL A 121 -3.49 -15.92 -6.44
C VAL A 121 -4.00 -15.65 -7.86
N GLN A 122 -4.32 -16.71 -8.60
CA GLN A 122 -5.00 -16.57 -9.90
C GLN A 122 -6.41 -16.02 -9.65
N GLY A 123 -6.80 -14.99 -10.44
CA GLY A 123 -8.12 -14.36 -10.28
C GLY A 123 -8.21 -13.25 -9.23
N SER A 124 -7.09 -12.87 -8.58
CA SER A 124 -7.13 -11.75 -7.62
C SER A 124 -7.58 -10.44 -8.28
N ILE A 125 -8.24 -9.60 -7.49
CA ILE A 125 -8.81 -8.29 -7.91
C ILE A 125 -7.74 -7.42 -8.60
N SER A 126 -6.53 -7.39 -8.07
CA SER A 126 -5.40 -6.60 -8.58
C SER A 126 -4.87 -7.03 -9.95
N ARG A 127 -5.25 -8.20 -10.45
CA ARG A 127 -4.82 -8.70 -11.77
C ARG A 127 -5.63 -8.15 -12.93
N ASN A 128 -6.86 -7.70 -12.71
CA ASN A 128 -7.67 -7.06 -13.76
C ASN A 128 -7.21 -5.63 -14.00
N LYS A 129 -6.24 -5.44 -14.89
CA LYS A 129 -5.58 -4.16 -15.15
C LYS A 129 -6.53 -3.09 -15.68
N ILE A 130 -7.51 -3.46 -16.52
CA ILE A 130 -8.49 -2.54 -17.07
C ILE A 130 -9.40 -2.02 -15.94
N LYS A 131 -9.89 -2.92 -15.09
CA LYS A 131 -10.73 -2.55 -13.96
C LYS A 131 -9.96 -1.69 -12.95
N SER A 132 -8.71 -2.04 -12.67
CA SER A 132 -7.79 -1.27 -11.84
C SER A 132 -7.55 0.15 -12.39
N ALA A 133 -7.29 0.26 -13.70
CA ALA A 133 -7.07 1.55 -14.35
C ALA A 133 -8.33 2.43 -14.30
N LYS A 134 -9.50 1.88 -14.61
CA LYS A 134 -10.79 2.60 -14.49
C LYS A 134 -11.02 3.11 -13.08
N TYR A 135 -10.69 2.29 -12.08
CA TYR A 135 -10.87 2.68 -10.69
C TYR A 135 -9.92 3.83 -10.30
N VAL A 136 -8.64 3.71 -10.62
CA VAL A 136 -7.67 4.78 -10.34
C VAL A 136 -8.06 6.09 -11.04
N TRP A 137 -8.51 6.03 -12.30
CA TRP A 137 -9.04 7.20 -12.99
C TRP A 137 -10.18 7.86 -12.21
N ARG A 138 -11.16 7.06 -11.76
CA ARG A 138 -12.28 7.56 -10.94
C ARG A 138 -11.81 8.12 -9.60
N ALA A 139 -10.89 7.44 -8.91
CA ALA A 139 -10.32 7.95 -7.67
C ALA A 139 -9.71 9.35 -7.85
N LEU A 140 -8.91 9.54 -8.90
CA LEU A 140 -8.29 10.82 -9.21
C LEU A 140 -9.32 11.91 -9.57
N ARG A 141 -10.35 11.57 -10.38
CA ARG A 141 -11.34 12.55 -10.88
C ARG A 141 -12.47 12.82 -9.90
N GLU A 142 -13.06 11.78 -9.33
CA GLU A 142 -14.32 11.89 -8.59
C GLU A 142 -14.07 12.13 -7.09
N ARG A 143 -13.05 11.47 -6.52
CA ARG A 143 -12.73 11.55 -5.09
C ARG A 143 -11.72 12.63 -4.78
N GLU A 144 -10.58 12.61 -5.45
CA GLU A 144 -9.55 13.62 -5.27
C GLU A 144 -9.88 14.93 -6.00
N LYS A 145 -10.89 14.93 -6.88
CA LYS A 145 -11.38 16.09 -7.65
C LYS A 145 -10.27 16.83 -8.39
N LEU A 146 -9.27 16.09 -8.89
CA LEU A 146 -8.14 16.69 -9.59
C LEU A 146 -8.59 17.29 -10.93
N PRO A 147 -8.05 18.45 -11.35
CA PRO A 147 -8.22 18.97 -12.72
C PRO A 147 -7.76 17.93 -13.75
N ILE A 148 -8.35 17.95 -14.95
CA ILE A 148 -8.09 16.94 -16.00
C ILE A 148 -6.59 16.78 -16.32
N ILE A 149 -5.85 17.89 -16.40
CA ILE A 149 -4.42 17.88 -16.70
C ILE A 149 -3.63 17.15 -15.60
N LYS A 150 -3.92 17.40 -14.33
CA LYS A 150 -3.28 16.69 -13.20
C LYS A 150 -3.69 15.21 -13.18
N THR A 151 -4.95 14.93 -13.51
CA THR A 151 -5.43 13.53 -13.60
C THR A 151 -4.66 12.78 -14.67
N LEU A 152 -4.52 13.31 -15.87
CA LEU A 152 -3.75 12.70 -16.94
C LEU A 152 -2.28 12.46 -16.53
N TYR A 153 -1.66 13.43 -15.89
CA TYR A 153 -0.29 13.33 -15.39
C TYR A 153 -0.13 12.18 -14.38
N TYR A 154 -0.95 12.13 -13.32
CA TYR A 154 -0.84 11.07 -12.32
C TYR A 154 -1.26 9.70 -12.84
N PHE A 155 -2.27 9.65 -13.70
CA PHE A 155 -2.72 8.43 -14.33
C PHE A 155 -1.63 7.83 -15.25
N SER A 156 -0.95 8.66 -16.03
CA SER A 156 0.19 8.21 -16.85
C SER A 156 1.33 7.68 -15.99
N LYS A 157 1.67 8.38 -14.90
CA LYS A 157 2.66 7.89 -13.92
C LYS A 157 2.26 6.55 -13.32
N TYR A 158 1.01 6.40 -12.90
CA TYR A 158 0.49 5.16 -12.33
C TYR A 158 0.61 3.99 -13.33
N THR A 159 0.24 4.23 -14.58
CA THR A 159 0.32 3.22 -15.65
C THR A 159 1.76 2.81 -15.91
N LEU A 160 2.67 3.76 -16.07
CA LEU A 160 4.10 3.51 -16.31
C LEU A 160 4.75 2.75 -15.13
N ASN A 161 4.46 3.15 -13.88
CA ASN A 161 4.96 2.45 -12.71
C ASN A 161 4.37 1.04 -12.58
N GLY A 162 3.10 0.87 -12.95
CA GLY A 162 2.46 -0.43 -13.04
C GLY A 162 3.16 -1.36 -14.04
N ILE A 163 3.50 -0.87 -15.23
CA ILE A 163 4.24 -1.63 -16.25
C ILE A 163 5.63 -2.02 -15.69
N LYS A 164 6.41 -1.07 -15.17
CA LYS A 164 7.73 -1.35 -14.58
C LYS A 164 7.68 -2.42 -13.48
N LYS A 165 6.68 -2.38 -12.62
CA LYS A 165 6.50 -3.35 -11.53
C LYS A 165 6.27 -4.79 -12.00
N TYR A 166 5.74 -4.97 -13.23
CA TYR A 166 5.40 -6.29 -13.77
C TYR A 166 6.41 -6.84 -14.77
N TYR A 167 7.11 -5.98 -15.50
CA TYR A 167 7.99 -6.40 -16.60
C TYR A 167 9.49 -6.23 -16.28
N PHE A 168 9.84 -5.37 -15.33
CA PHE A 168 11.20 -5.12 -14.84
C PHE A 168 11.29 -5.28 -13.30
#